data_d7517e8394c0db7223c44237f5e74c69
#
_entry.id   d7517e8394c0db7223c44237f5e74c69
#
_cell.length_a   1.000
_cell.length_b   1.000
_cell.length_c   1.000
_cell.angle_alpha   90.00
_cell.angle_beta   90.00
_cell.angle_gamma   90.00
#
_symmetry.space_group_name_H-M   'P 1'
#
loop_
_entity.id
_entity.type
_entity.pdbx_description
1 polymer ?
#
loop_
_entity_poly.entity_id
_entity_poly.type
_entity_poly.pdbx_seq_one_letter_code
_entity_poly.pdbx_strand_id
1 'polypeptide(L)'
;MIKGGKLRPRLAVFRSLKHISAQVIDDTVGRTIVAAHDWEVPKSLKSMERAAAVGRLIGEKAKNNGIESAVFDRRHYKFHGRVKALAEAARGVGLKF
;
A
#
# COMPACT_ATOMS: atom_id res chain seq x y z
N MET A 1 -1.85 10.62 -15.24
CA MET A 1 -1.18 9.47 -14.59
C MET A 1 -0.45 9.93 -13.34
N ILE A 2 -0.62 9.20 -12.25
CA ILE A 2 0.07 9.49 -10.98
C ILE A 2 1.48 8.88 -11.06
N LYS A 3 2.49 9.70 -10.78
CA LYS A 3 3.87 9.24 -10.71
C LYS A 3 4.48 9.60 -9.37
N GLY A 4 5.22 8.66 -8.80
CA GLY A 4 5.98 8.89 -7.59
C GLY A 4 7.45 9.10 -7.89
N GLY A 5 8.11 9.94 -7.09
CA GLY A 5 9.55 10.18 -7.18
C GLY A 5 10.28 9.51 -6.03
N LYS A 6 11.58 9.81 -5.92
CA LYS A 6 12.42 9.23 -4.87
C LYS A 6 11.97 9.63 -3.46
N LEU A 7 11.60 10.90 -3.27
CA LEU A 7 11.18 11.43 -1.97
C LEU A 7 9.71 11.18 -1.66
N ARG A 8 8.90 11.03 -2.70
CA ARG A 8 7.47 10.75 -2.60
C ARG A 8 7.10 9.67 -3.60
N PRO A 9 7.47 8.42 -3.33
CA PRO A 9 7.16 7.33 -4.23
C PRO A 9 5.66 7.06 -4.28
N ARG A 10 5.25 6.31 -5.29
CA ARG A 10 3.84 5.98 -5.51
C ARG A 10 3.48 4.73 -4.70
N LEU A 11 2.45 4.87 -3.86
CA LEU A 11 1.85 3.72 -3.17
C LEU A 11 0.72 3.20 -4.05
N ALA A 12 0.96 2.12 -4.75
CA ALA A 12 0.00 1.50 -5.66
C ALA A 12 -0.68 0.31 -5.00
N VAL A 13 -2.01 0.23 -5.14
CA VAL A 13 -2.81 -0.87 -4.62
C VAL A 13 -3.23 -1.76 -5.78
N PHE A 14 -3.12 -3.07 -5.57
CA PHE A 14 -3.56 -4.08 -6.53
C PHE A 14 -4.57 -4.99 -5.84
N ARG A 15 -5.73 -5.11 -6.42
CA ARG A 15 -6.83 -5.89 -5.85
C ARG A 15 -7.42 -6.82 -6.90
N SER A 16 -7.56 -8.09 -6.53
CA SER A 16 -8.34 -9.06 -7.29
C SER A 16 -9.50 -9.54 -6.44
N LEU A 17 -10.27 -10.49 -6.93
CA LEU A 17 -11.42 -11.01 -6.22
C LEU A 17 -11.04 -11.56 -4.84
N LYS A 18 -9.91 -12.28 -4.75
CA LYS A 18 -9.50 -12.98 -3.52
C LYS A 18 -8.28 -12.37 -2.83
N HIS A 19 -7.55 -11.50 -3.51
CA HIS A 19 -6.26 -11.03 -3.01
C HIS A 19 -6.14 -9.51 -3.06
N ILE A 20 -5.33 -8.97 -2.16
CA ILE A 20 -4.97 -7.55 -2.16
C ILE A 20 -3.48 -7.42 -1.85
N SER A 21 -2.84 -6.47 -2.50
CA SER A 21 -1.43 -6.19 -2.27
C SER A 21 -1.16 -4.71 -2.49
N ALA A 22 0.01 -4.27 -2.06
CA ALA A 22 0.45 -2.89 -2.25
C ALA A 22 1.93 -2.87 -2.58
N GLN A 23 2.34 -1.88 -3.37
CA GLN A 23 3.74 -1.65 -3.72
C GLN A 23 4.05 -0.17 -3.56
N VAL A 24 5.24 0.13 -3.06
CA VAL A 24 5.78 1.49 -3.05
C VAL A 24 6.81 1.55 -4.17
N ILE A 25 6.54 2.38 -5.18
CA ILE A 25 7.28 2.39 -6.44
C ILE A 25 7.94 3.75 -6.66
N ASP A 26 9.24 3.72 -6.98
CA ASP A 26 9.95 4.89 -7.45
C ASP A 26 9.88 4.90 -8.98
N ASP A 27 9.01 5.74 -9.53
CA ASP A 27 8.77 5.82 -10.97
C ASP A 27 9.94 6.48 -11.74
N THR A 28 10.84 7.17 -11.04
CA THR A 28 11.99 7.79 -11.70
C THR A 28 12.96 6.76 -12.24
N VAL A 29 13.04 5.58 -11.58
CA VAL A 29 13.91 4.48 -12.00
C VAL A 29 13.12 3.20 -12.28
N GLY A 30 11.79 3.25 -12.22
CA GLY A 30 10.95 2.10 -12.49
C GLY A 30 11.14 0.96 -11.50
N ARG A 31 11.39 1.28 -10.23
CA ARG A 31 11.74 0.28 -9.22
C ARG A 31 10.71 0.20 -8.11
N THR A 32 10.30 -1.03 -7.75
CA THR A 32 9.51 -1.27 -6.55
C THR A 32 10.45 -1.28 -5.35
N ILE A 33 10.24 -0.35 -4.43
CA ILE A 33 11.09 -0.21 -3.24
C ILE A 33 10.72 -1.26 -2.20
N VAL A 34 9.42 -1.36 -1.88
CA VAL A 34 8.88 -2.35 -0.96
C VAL A 34 7.52 -2.82 -1.47
N ALA A 35 7.13 -4.02 -1.07
CA ALA A 35 5.83 -4.58 -1.40
C ALA A 35 5.27 -5.35 -0.20
N ALA A 36 3.95 -5.39 -0.09
CA ALA A 36 3.26 -6.18 0.91
C ALA A 36 2.09 -6.89 0.25
N HIS A 37 1.93 -8.18 0.57
CA HIS A 37 0.91 -9.03 -0.01
C HIS A 37 0.08 -9.67 1.08
N ASP A 38 -1.14 -10.05 0.75
CA ASP A 38 -2.04 -10.65 1.73
C ASP A 38 -1.59 -12.02 2.23
N TRP A 39 -0.71 -12.71 1.51
CA TRP A 39 -0.15 -13.98 2.01
C TRP A 39 0.86 -13.75 3.15
N GLU A 40 1.29 -12.52 3.38
CA GLU A 40 2.20 -12.17 4.47
C GLU A 40 1.46 -11.92 5.79
N VAL A 41 0.12 -11.91 5.75
CA VAL A 41 -0.72 -11.67 6.94
C VAL A 41 -1.51 -12.94 7.26
N PRO A 42 -2.04 -13.05 8.51
CA PRO A 42 -2.76 -14.26 8.91
C PRO A 42 -3.96 -14.57 8.01
N LYS A 43 -4.05 -15.82 7.57
CA LYS A 43 -5.14 -16.28 6.70
C LYS A 43 -6.50 -16.31 7.41
N SER A 44 -6.50 -16.32 8.74
CA SER A 44 -7.72 -16.32 9.54
C SER A 44 -8.44 -14.98 9.52
N LEU A 45 -7.78 -13.91 9.07
CA LEU A 45 -8.38 -12.59 9.00
C LEU A 45 -9.45 -12.53 7.90
N LYS A 46 -10.52 -11.82 8.17
CA LYS A 46 -11.55 -11.54 7.18
C LYS A 46 -11.01 -10.54 6.15
N SER A 47 -11.70 -10.45 5.02
CA SER A 47 -11.26 -9.64 3.87
C SER A 47 -10.87 -8.21 4.25
N MET A 48 -11.70 -7.51 5.01
CA MET A 48 -11.42 -6.12 5.41
C MET A 48 -10.26 -6.03 6.39
N GLU A 49 -10.20 -6.95 7.34
CA GLU A 49 -9.10 -7.02 8.31
C GLU A 49 -7.78 -7.34 7.63
N ARG A 50 -7.82 -8.21 6.63
CA ARG A 50 -6.65 -8.59 5.84
C ARG A 50 -6.12 -7.39 5.05
N ALA A 51 -7.02 -6.62 4.43
CA ALA A 51 -6.64 -5.40 3.72
C ALA A 51 -5.99 -4.38 4.66
N ALA A 52 -6.56 -4.18 5.84
CA ALA A 52 -5.98 -3.30 6.85
C ALA A 52 -4.60 -3.80 7.30
N ALA A 53 -4.45 -5.11 7.48
CA ALA A 53 -3.16 -5.69 7.86
C ALA A 53 -2.09 -5.48 6.78
N VAL A 54 -2.46 -5.62 5.50
CA VAL A 54 -1.56 -5.33 4.38
C VAL A 54 -1.19 -3.85 4.39
N GLY A 55 -2.13 -2.97 4.67
CA GLY A 55 -1.89 -1.52 4.78
C GLY A 55 -0.88 -1.19 5.87
N ARG A 56 -1.05 -1.77 7.06
CA ARG A 56 -0.08 -1.59 8.14
C ARG A 56 1.29 -2.11 7.75
N LEU A 57 1.34 -3.27 7.12
CA LEU A 57 2.58 -3.91 6.71
C LEU A 57 3.33 -3.05 5.68
N ILE A 58 2.64 -2.55 4.66
CA ILE A 58 3.30 -1.69 3.65
C ILE A 58 3.78 -0.38 4.27
N GLY A 59 3.00 0.20 5.17
CA GLY A 59 3.38 1.42 5.89
C GLY A 59 4.63 1.21 6.73
N GLU A 60 4.70 0.11 7.45
CA GLU A 60 5.87 -0.23 8.26
C GLU A 60 7.10 -0.48 7.40
N LYS A 61 6.95 -1.23 6.31
CA LYS A 61 8.06 -1.49 5.37
C LYS A 61 8.58 -0.20 4.75
N ALA A 62 7.68 0.71 4.39
CA ALA A 62 8.06 2.00 3.84
C ALA A 62 8.86 2.81 4.85
N LYS A 63 8.40 2.90 6.09
CA LYS A 63 9.11 3.62 7.15
C LYS A 63 10.47 3.03 7.44
N ASN A 64 10.57 1.71 7.44
CA ASN A 64 11.86 1.02 7.64
C ASN A 64 12.86 1.30 6.51
N ASN A 65 12.37 1.74 5.36
CA ASN A 65 13.19 2.13 4.22
C ASN A 65 13.33 3.65 4.09
N GLY A 66 13.00 4.38 5.15
CA GLY A 66 13.17 5.83 5.19
C GLY A 66 12.14 6.61 4.40
N ILE A 67 11.04 5.99 4.02
CA ILE A 67 9.97 6.65 3.26
C ILE A 67 8.94 7.21 4.25
N GLU A 68 8.78 8.53 4.25
CA GLU A 68 7.83 9.21 5.13
C GLU A 68 6.54 9.59 4.42
N SER A 69 6.62 9.85 3.11
CA SER A 69 5.50 10.31 2.30
C SER A 69 5.39 9.52 1.01
N ALA A 70 4.17 9.38 0.52
CA ALA A 70 3.90 8.69 -0.74
C ALA A 70 2.76 9.41 -1.47
N VAL A 71 2.65 9.16 -2.77
CA VAL A 71 1.49 9.56 -3.56
C VAL A 71 0.60 8.32 -3.66
N PHE A 72 -0.62 8.41 -3.17
CA PHE A 72 -1.51 7.25 -3.20
C PHE A 72 -2.13 7.08 -4.58
N ASP A 73 -1.95 5.91 -5.16
CA ASP A 73 -2.54 5.53 -6.44
C ASP A 73 -3.46 4.32 -6.22
N ARG A 74 -4.76 4.58 -6.17
CA ARG A 74 -5.77 3.51 -6.07
C ARG A 74 -6.03 2.85 -7.42
N ARG A 75 -5.35 3.29 -8.46
CA ARG A 75 -5.53 2.83 -9.83
C ARG A 75 -6.98 3.09 -10.28
N HIS A 76 -7.65 2.11 -10.87
CA HIS A 76 -9.05 2.25 -11.29
C HIS A 76 -10.05 1.81 -10.21
N TYR A 77 -9.55 1.40 -9.04
CA TYR A 77 -10.43 0.97 -7.95
C TYR A 77 -11.06 2.17 -7.27
N LYS A 78 -12.31 2.00 -6.81
CA LYS A 78 -12.95 3.03 -5.99
C LYS A 78 -12.28 3.08 -4.63
N PHE A 79 -12.21 4.28 -4.04
CA PHE A 79 -11.70 4.46 -2.68
C PHE A 79 -12.79 4.01 -1.69
N HIS A 80 -12.96 2.70 -1.60
CA HIS A 80 -14.06 2.06 -0.88
C HIS A 80 -13.64 0.65 -0.47
N GLY A 81 -14.25 0.13 0.60
CA GLY A 81 -14.03 -1.24 1.05
C GLY A 81 -12.57 -1.53 1.36
N ARG A 82 -12.03 -2.60 0.76
CA ARG A 82 -10.66 -3.06 1.02
C ARG A 82 -9.60 -2.03 0.67
N VAL A 83 -9.79 -1.29 -0.42
CA VAL A 83 -8.82 -0.27 -0.85
C VAL A 83 -8.74 0.84 0.20
N LYS A 84 -9.89 1.30 0.70
CA LYS A 84 -9.96 2.30 1.75
C LYS A 84 -9.34 1.78 3.06
N ALA A 85 -9.65 0.55 3.45
CA ALA A 85 -9.11 -0.07 4.66
C ALA A 85 -7.59 -0.14 4.63
N LEU A 86 -7.02 -0.52 3.49
CA LEU A 86 -5.56 -0.57 3.29
C LEU A 86 -4.96 0.83 3.43
N ALA A 87 -5.52 1.82 2.75
CA ALA A 87 -5.01 3.17 2.76
C ALA A 87 -5.05 3.80 4.16
N GLU A 88 -6.17 3.64 4.86
CA GLU A 88 -6.31 4.18 6.21
C GLU A 88 -5.36 3.52 7.19
N ALA A 89 -5.13 2.21 7.05
CA ALA A 89 -4.19 1.50 7.91
C ALA A 89 -2.74 1.94 7.66
N ALA A 90 -2.37 2.18 6.41
CA ALA A 90 -1.04 2.70 6.08
C ALA A 90 -0.83 4.10 6.66
N ARG A 91 -1.85 4.95 6.59
CA ARG A 91 -1.81 6.28 7.25
C ARG A 91 -1.70 6.14 8.76
N GLY A 92 -2.38 5.17 9.34
CA GLY A 92 -2.39 4.92 10.78
C GLY A 92 -1.03 4.58 11.35
N VAL A 93 -0.13 4.00 10.56
CA VAL A 93 1.25 3.72 11.00
C VAL A 93 2.22 4.84 10.64
N GLY A 94 1.72 5.96 10.11
CA GLY A 94 2.49 7.17 9.94
C GLY A 94 2.94 7.49 8.51
N LEU A 95 2.55 6.71 7.51
CA LEU A 95 2.84 7.03 6.12
C LEU A 95 1.93 8.19 5.68
N LYS A 96 2.52 9.26 5.17
CA LYS A 96 1.80 10.46 4.78
C LYS A 96 1.43 10.44 3.30
N PHE A 97 0.16 10.63 3.04
CA PHE A 97 -0.31 10.81 1.65
C PHE A 97 -1.72 11.39 1.63
#